data_f12ce0b8fc3ea50d883739f83eeb02a2
#
_entry.id   f12ce0b8fc3ea50d883739f83eeb02a2
#
_cell.length_a   1.000
_cell.length_b   1.000
_cell.length_c   1.000
_cell.angle_alpha   90.00
_cell.angle_beta   90.00
_cell.angle_gamma   90.00
#
_symmetry.space_group_name_H-M   'P 1'
#
loop_
_entity.id
_entity.type
_entity.pdbx_description
1 polymer ?
#
loop_
_entity_poly.entity_id
_entity_poly.type
_entity_poly.pdbx_seq_one_letter_code
_entity_poly.pdbx_strand_id
1 'polypeptide(L)'
;NLKTVIVDEWHELVGSKRGVQMELALAYFRHLNPKPIQTWAVSATIGNLEEAAKVLLGNQYEQCEIVKAKIDKKIEVETILPDSVDTLPWIGHLGLNMLPRITPILDEHTSTLLFTNVRSQTEIWYKTIIEKVPDLMGLVAMHHGSLDLQVRQWVEEAIHAGKLKCVVCTSSLDLGVDFRPVDMVIQVGGPKGVARFFQRAGRSGHRPGATS
;
A
#
# COMPACT_ATOMS: atom_id res chain seq x y z
N ASN A 1 -22.45 3.63 27.10
CA ASN A 1 -22.64 4.92 26.41
C ASN A 1 -21.47 5.15 25.43
N LEU A 2 -21.66 4.75 24.19
CA LEU A 2 -20.71 5.03 23.12
C LEU A 2 -20.88 6.49 22.70
N LYS A 3 -19.78 7.25 22.65
CA LYS A 3 -19.82 8.67 22.27
C LYS A 3 -19.31 8.91 20.86
N THR A 4 -18.24 8.20 20.49
CA THR A 4 -17.55 8.40 19.22
C THR A 4 -17.15 7.06 18.63
N VAL A 5 -17.27 6.93 17.32
CA VAL A 5 -16.70 5.84 16.54
C VAL A 5 -15.75 6.43 15.51
N ILE A 6 -14.55 5.89 15.44
CA ILE A 6 -13.54 6.27 14.46
C ILE A 6 -13.39 5.10 13.48
N VAL A 7 -13.63 5.36 12.21
CA VAL A 7 -13.44 4.40 11.12
C VAL A 7 -12.16 4.78 10.41
N ASP A 8 -11.13 3.99 10.62
CA ASP A 8 -9.84 4.17 9.98
C ASP A 8 -9.81 3.47 8.60
N GLU A 9 -9.00 4.00 7.68
CA GLU A 9 -8.82 3.48 6.32
C GLU A 9 -10.16 3.29 5.58
N TRP A 10 -11.09 4.24 5.71
CA TRP A 10 -12.42 4.15 5.11
C TRP A 10 -12.40 3.85 3.62
N HIS A 11 -11.40 4.33 2.88
CA HIS A 11 -11.22 4.06 1.44
C HIS A 11 -11.00 2.58 1.11
N GLU A 12 -10.50 1.77 2.04
CA GLU A 12 -10.36 0.31 1.88
C GLU A 12 -11.66 -0.45 2.20
N LEU A 13 -12.56 0.19 2.93
CA LEU A 13 -13.83 -0.39 3.35
C LEU A 13 -14.95 -0.06 2.39
N VAL A 14 -15.05 1.19 1.94
CA VAL A 14 -16.14 1.65 1.05
C VAL A 14 -16.23 0.79 -0.21
N GLY A 15 -17.45 0.34 -0.53
CA GLY A 15 -17.69 -0.55 -1.66
C GLY A 15 -17.27 -2.02 -1.48
N SER A 16 -16.79 -2.39 -0.29
CA SER A 16 -16.39 -3.77 0.03
C SER A 16 -17.39 -4.46 0.97
N LYS A 17 -17.33 -5.81 1.04
CA LYS A 17 -18.16 -6.56 2.00
C LYS A 17 -17.91 -6.14 3.45
N ARG A 18 -16.66 -5.78 3.79
CA ARG A 18 -16.32 -5.28 5.14
C ARG A 18 -16.91 -3.90 5.40
N GLY A 19 -16.97 -3.06 4.35
CA GLY A 19 -17.63 -1.76 4.44
C GLY A 19 -19.10 -1.89 4.74
N VAL A 20 -19.82 -2.77 4.05
CA VAL A 20 -21.24 -3.06 4.34
C VAL A 20 -21.42 -3.55 5.80
N GLN A 21 -20.54 -4.40 6.30
CA GLN A 21 -20.59 -4.85 7.70
C GLN A 21 -20.34 -3.68 8.67
N MET A 22 -19.44 -2.77 8.34
CA MET A 22 -19.19 -1.57 9.13
C MET A 22 -20.42 -0.64 9.15
N GLU A 23 -21.03 -0.41 8.00
CA GLU A 23 -22.26 0.40 7.88
C GLU A 23 -23.40 -0.18 8.73
N LEU A 24 -23.59 -1.50 8.66
CA LEU A 24 -24.59 -2.19 9.49
C LEU A 24 -24.27 -2.06 10.99
N ALA A 25 -23.01 -2.22 11.37
CA ALA A 25 -22.58 -2.05 12.78
C ALA A 25 -22.82 -0.62 13.27
N LEU A 26 -22.49 0.40 12.45
CA LEU A 26 -22.74 1.80 12.78
C LEU A 26 -24.25 2.10 12.91
N ALA A 27 -25.08 1.58 12.00
CA ALA A 27 -26.52 1.72 12.08
C ALA A 27 -27.08 1.08 13.37
N TYR A 28 -26.58 -0.11 13.72
CA TYR A 28 -26.95 -0.80 14.95
C TYR A 28 -26.53 -0.02 16.21
N PHE A 29 -25.32 0.48 16.26
CA PHE A 29 -24.84 1.31 17.39
C PHE A 29 -25.65 2.60 17.53
N ARG A 30 -25.97 3.27 16.43
CA ARG A 30 -26.82 4.46 16.44
C ARG A 30 -28.23 4.17 16.95
N HIS A 31 -28.78 3.01 16.58
CA HIS A 31 -30.13 2.58 17.04
C HIS A 31 -30.16 2.28 18.55
N LEU A 32 -29.14 1.61 19.06
CA LEU A 32 -29.08 1.23 20.49
C LEU A 32 -28.66 2.36 21.42
N ASN A 33 -27.98 3.36 20.91
CA ASN A 33 -27.42 4.41 21.77
C ASN A 33 -28.45 5.51 22.01
N PRO A 34 -28.75 5.89 23.25
CA PRO A 34 -29.77 6.88 23.58
C PRO A 34 -29.35 8.32 23.19
N LYS A 35 -28.09 8.53 22.89
CA LYS A 35 -27.55 9.83 22.45
C LYS A 35 -26.89 9.69 21.07
N PRO A 36 -26.86 10.75 20.27
CA PRO A 36 -26.16 10.74 18.98
C PRO A 36 -24.69 10.32 19.14
N ILE A 37 -24.22 9.45 18.25
CA ILE A 37 -22.84 9.01 18.19
C ILE A 37 -22.11 9.87 17.16
N GLN A 38 -21.01 10.48 17.56
CA GLN A 38 -20.11 11.15 16.65
C GLN A 38 -19.34 10.11 15.82
N THR A 39 -19.34 10.25 14.50
CA THR A 39 -18.63 9.32 13.62
C THR A 39 -17.53 10.08 12.88
N TRP A 40 -16.30 9.60 12.98
CA TRP A 40 -15.14 10.12 12.27
C TRP A 40 -14.66 9.08 11.27
N ALA A 41 -14.25 9.54 10.07
CA ALA A 41 -13.55 8.72 9.11
C ALA A 41 -12.16 9.30 8.90
N VAL A 42 -11.17 8.44 8.95
CA VAL A 42 -9.81 8.74 8.51
C VAL A 42 -9.56 7.98 7.23
N SER A 43 -9.04 8.65 6.22
CA SER A 43 -8.92 8.03 4.90
C SER A 43 -7.78 8.66 4.11
N ALA A 44 -7.12 7.85 3.29
CA ALA A 44 -6.30 8.33 2.19
C ALA A 44 -7.20 8.86 1.06
N THR A 45 -6.67 9.02 -0.13
CA THR A 45 -7.39 9.57 -1.28
C THR A 45 -8.60 8.72 -1.67
N ILE A 46 -9.78 9.34 -1.70
CA ILE A 46 -11.04 8.77 -2.21
C ILE A 46 -11.48 9.61 -3.42
N GLY A 47 -11.85 8.96 -4.53
CA GLY A 47 -12.26 9.63 -5.76
C GLY A 47 -13.55 10.45 -5.60
N ASN A 48 -14.58 9.87 -4.97
CA ASN A 48 -15.84 10.55 -4.65
C ASN A 48 -16.01 10.67 -3.14
N LEU A 49 -15.41 11.69 -2.57
CA LEU A 49 -15.36 11.89 -1.13
C LEU A 49 -16.74 12.18 -0.53
N GLU A 50 -17.58 12.92 -1.24
CA GLU A 50 -18.93 13.25 -0.79
C GLU A 50 -19.81 12.01 -0.69
N GLU A 51 -19.77 11.14 -1.69
CA GLU A 51 -20.55 9.89 -1.69
C GLU A 51 -20.03 8.95 -0.60
N ALA A 52 -18.71 8.83 -0.45
CA ALA A 52 -18.11 8.03 0.61
C ALA A 52 -18.49 8.51 2.02
N ALA A 53 -18.63 9.83 2.21
CA ALA A 53 -19.11 10.42 3.45
C ALA A 53 -20.61 10.17 3.67
N LYS A 54 -21.44 10.28 2.62
CA LYS A 54 -22.87 9.96 2.68
C LYS A 54 -23.11 8.50 3.08
N VAL A 55 -22.36 7.57 2.49
CA VAL A 55 -22.45 6.14 2.81
C VAL A 55 -22.13 5.89 4.28
N LEU A 56 -21.05 6.49 4.80
CA LEU A 56 -20.64 6.30 6.18
C LEU A 56 -21.62 6.92 7.20
N LEU A 57 -22.05 8.16 6.92
CA LEU A 57 -22.78 8.97 7.87
C LEU A 57 -24.31 8.81 7.78
N GLY A 58 -24.82 8.38 6.64
CA GLY A 58 -26.26 8.26 6.41
C GLY A 58 -26.98 9.60 6.70
N ASN A 59 -27.98 9.56 7.56
CA ASN A 59 -28.78 10.75 7.93
C ASN A 59 -27.99 11.86 8.65
N GLN A 60 -26.78 11.57 9.10
CA GLN A 60 -25.90 12.57 9.76
C GLN A 60 -25.04 13.35 8.76
N TYR A 61 -25.12 13.05 7.47
CA TYR A 61 -24.27 13.66 6.45
C TYR A 61 -24.42 15.18 6.35
N GLU A 62 -25.62 15.74 6.54
CA GLU A 62 -25.87 17.18 6.46
C GLU A 62 -25.09 18.00 7.49
N GLN A 63 -24.64 17.37 8.57
CA GLN A 63 -23.83 17.97 9.62
C GLN A 63 -22.34 17.61 9.49
N CYS A 64 -21.95 17.03 8.34
CA CYS A 64 -20.60 16.57 8.10
C CYS A 64 -19.66 17.72 7.80
N GLU A 65 -18.49 17.70 8.43
CA GLU A 65 -17.35 18.51 8.07
C GLU A 65 -16.29 17.67 7.38
N ILE A 66 -15.87 18.07 6.18
CA ILE A 66 -14.82 17.40 5.42
C ILE A 66 -13.53 18.20 5.54
N VAL A 67 -12.56 17.67 6.26
CA VAL A 67 -11.24 18.26 6.44
C VAL A 67 -10.28 17.60 5.46
N LYS A 68 -9.70 18.38 4.54
CA LYS A 68 -8.68 17.94 3.59
C LYS A 68 -7.31 18.47 4.00
N ALA A 69 -6.35 17.59 4.21
CA ALA A 69 -4.97 18.00 4.36
C ALA A 69 -4.44 18.52 3.00
N LYS A 70 -3.88 19.72 2.98
CA LYS A 70 -3.13 20.23 1.83
C LYS A 70 -1.67 19.82 1.99
N ILE A 71 -1.32 18.68 1.46
CA ILE A 71 0.06 18.20 1.43
C ILE A 71 0.49 18.22 -0.03
N ASP A 72 1.37 19.14 -0.39
CA ASP A 72 2.00 19.19 -1.71
C ASP A 72 3.09 18.11 -1.73
N LYS A 73 2.72 16.88 -2.09
CA LYS A 73 3.64 15.78 -2.31
C LYS A 73 3.83 15.58 -3.80
N LYS A 74 5.04 15.85 -4.29
CA LYS A 74 5.39 15.57 -5.67
C LYS A 74 5.69 14.07 -5.80
N ILE A 75 4.95 13.39 -6.66
CA ILE A 75 5.19 11.99 -7.03
C ILE A 75 5.70 11.98 -8.46
N GLU A 76 6.89 11.44 -8.66
CA GLU A 76 7.45 11.20 -9.99
C GLU A 76 7.27 9.73 -10.33
N VAL A 77 6.70 9.46 -11.50
CA VAL A 77 6.39 8.11 -11.96
C VAL A 77 7.11 7.85 -13.27
N GLU A 78 7.94 6.82 -13.26
CA GLU A 78 8.62 6.34 -14.45
C GLU A 78 8.12 4.93 -14.81
N THR A 79 7.94 4.66 -16.10
CA THR A 79 7.52 3.33 -16.56
C THR A 79 8.68 2.65 -17.27
N ILE A 80 9.10 1.50 -16.76
CA ILE A 80 10.12 0.66 -17.38
C ILE A 80 9.43 -0.33 -18.31
N LEU A 81 9.72 -0.22 -19.60
CA LEU A 81 9.18 -1.08 -20.65
C LEU A 81 10.28 -1.98 -21.24
N PRO A 82 9.94 -3.19 -21.73
CA PRO A 82 10.87 -4.02 -22.48
C PRO A 82 11.20 -3.39 -23.84
N ASP A 83 12.38 -3.71 -24.39
CA ASP A 83 12.83 -3.19 -25.69
C ASP A 83 11.99 -3.70 -26.86
N SER A 84 11.39 -4.89 -26.75
CA SER A 84 10.47 -5.46 -27.75
C SER A 84 9.24 -6.05 -27.09
N VAL A 85 8.07 -5.76 -27.66
CA VAL A 85 6.78 -6.28 -27.18
C VAL A 85 6.47 -7.67 -27.78
N ASP A 86 7.24 -8.11 -28.76
CA ASP A 86 6.94 -9.28 -29.61
C ASP A 86 7.05 -10.64 -28.91
N THR A 87 7.50 -10.68 -27.69
CA THR A 87 7.68 -11.93 -26.93
C THR A 87 7.17 -11.83 -25.48
N LEU A 88 5.92 -11.43 -25.31
CA LEU A 88 5.24 -11.64 -24.02
C LEU A 88 4.66 -13.07 -24.03
N PRO A 89 5.36 -14.08 -23.48
CA PRO A 89 4.77 -15.39 -23.33
C PRO A 89 3.55 -15.27 -22.42
N TRP A 90 2.52 -16.05 -22.65
CA TRP A 90 1.29 -16.09 -21.84
C TRP A 90 1.55 -16.25 -20.33
N ILE A 91 2.70 -16.80 -19.98
CA ILE A 91 3.21 -16.97 -18.59
C ILE A 91 4.12 -15.78 -18.19
N GLY A 92 4.45 -14.87 -19.10
CA GLY A 92 5.52 -13.87 -18.94
C GLY A 92 5.15 -12.55 -18.26
N HIS A 93 3.97 -12.44 -17.65
CA HIS A 93 3.59 -11.24 -16.91
C HIS A 93 4.32 -11.08 -15.57
N LEU A 94 5.31 -11.89 -15.30
CA LEU A 94 6.13 -11.79 -14.09
C LEU A 94 7.12 -10.62 -14.13
N GLY A 95 7.40 -10.06 -15.31
CA GLY A 95 8.31 -8.93 -15.47
C GLY A 95 9.79 -9.23 -15.13
N LEU A 96 10.17 -10.51 -14.98
CA LEU A 96 11.52 -10.91 -14.56
C LEU A 96 12.62 -10.55 -15.55
N ASN A 97 12.27 -10.38 -16.83
CA ASN A 97 13.16 -9.88 -17.85
C ASN A 97 13.58 -8.41 -17.65
N MET A 98 12.87 -7.69 -16.76
CA MET A 98 13.22 -6.31 -16.39
C MET A 98 14.28 -6.25 -15.26
N LEU A 99 14.65 -7.39 -14.64
CA LEU A 99 15.61 -7.39 -13.56
C LEU A 99 16.94 -6.68 -13.90
N PRO A 100 17.53 -6.84 -15.11
CA PRO A 100 18.75 -6.10 -15.47
C PRO A 100 18.59 -4.58 -15.47
N ARG A 101 17.38 -4.08 -15.70
CA ARG A 101 17.05 -2.64 -15.64
C ARG A 101 16.72 -2.16 -14.22
N ILE A 102 16.22 -3.07 -13.41
CA ILE A 102 15.88 -2.80 -12.01
C ILE A 102 17.12 -2.83 -11.11
N THR A 103 18.10 -3.68 -11.40
CA THR A 103 19.31 -3.80 -10.60
C THR A 103 20.06 -2.49 -10.39
N PRO A 104 20.31 -1.65 -11.41
CA PRO A 104 20.93 -0.34 -11.19
C PRO A 104 20.12 0.56 -10.27
N ILE A 105 18.80 0.53 -10.38
CA ILE A 105 17.89 1.30 -9.50
C ILE A 105 18.03 0.83 -8.04
N LEU A 106 18.11 -0.48 -7.82
CA LEU A 106 18.36 -1.02 -6.49
C LEU A 106 19.72 -0.59 -5.95
N ASP A 107 20.74 -0.45 -6.81
CA ASP A 107 22.08 -0.04 -6.41
C ASP A 107 22.16 1.45 -6.02
N GLU A 108 21.41 2.30 -6.70
CA GLU A 108 21.38 3.74 -6.46
C GLU A 108 20.62 4.11 -5.17
N HIS A 109 19.70 3.27 -4.71
CA HIS A 109 18.83 3.55 -3.56
C HIS A 109 19.24 2.74 -2.33
N THR A 110 19.03 3.31 -1.15
CA THR A 110 19.36 2.64 0.12
C THR A 110 18.28 1.68 0.57
N SER A 111 17.02 1.97 0.23
CA SER A 111 15.87 1.12 0.56
C SER A 111 14.79 1.17 -0.50
N THR A 112 14.37 0.00 -0.97
CA THR A 112 13.38 -0.14 -2.05
C THR A 112 12.28 -1.12 -1.64
N LEU A 113 11.02 -0.76 -1.89
CA LEU A 113 9.90 -1.71 -1.88
C LEU A 113 9.56 -2.12 -3.31
N LEU A 114 9.66 -3.42 -3.61
CA LEU A 114 9.24 -3.99 -4.88
C LEU A 114 7.90 -4.69 -4.71
N PHE A 115 6.83 -4.02 -5.11
CA PHE A 115 5.48 -4.53 -5.01
C PHE A 115 5.13 -5.47 -6.15
N THR A 116 4.57 -6.62 -5.81
CA THR A 116 3.93 -7.56 -6.74
C THR A 116 2.44 -7.68 -6.42
N ASN A 117 1.68 -8.30 -7.32
CA ASN A 117 0.23 -8.43 -7.13
C ASN A 117 -0.20 -9.70 -6.38
N VAL A 118 0.64 -10.75 -6.39
CA VAL A 118 0.33 -12.04 -5.77
C VAL A 118 1.57 -12.65 -5.11
N ARG A 119 1.34 -13.49 -4.11
CA ARG A 119 2.39 -14.17 -3.33
C ARG A 119 3.39 -14.91 -4.20
N SER A 120 2.93 -15.70 -5.16
CA SER A 120 3.82 -16.48 -6.04
C SER A 120 4.79 -15.59 -6.83
N GLN A 121 4.35 -14.41 -7.27
CA GLN A 121 5.25 -13.43 -7.90
C GLN A 121 6.30 -12.92 -6.93
N THR A 122 5.93 -12.63 -5.67
CA THR A 122 6.88 -12.21 -4.63
C THR A 122 7.98 -13.25 -4.44
N GLU A 123 7.58 -14.51 -4.28
CA GLU A 123 8.51 -15.62 -4.07
C GLU A 123 9.47 -15.82 -5.28
N ILE A 124 8.94 -15.74 -6.51
CA ILE A 124 9.73 -15.87 -7.73
C ILE A 124 10.69 -14.68 -7.88
N TRP A 125 10.23 -13.46 -7.68
CA TRP A 125 11.06 -12.26 -7.73
C TRP A 125 12.19 -12.31 -6.72
N TYR A 126 11.88 -12.63 -5.45
CA TYR A 126 12.85 -12.77 -4.39
C TYR A 126 13.94 -13.80 -4.77
N LYS A 127 13.52 -14.99 -5.19
CA LYS A 127 14.44 -16.05 -5.62
C LYS A 127 15.31 -15.61 -6.79
N THR A 128 14.71 -14.97 -7.81
CA THR A 128 15.43 -14.54 -9.02
C THR A 128 16.45 -13.44 -8.69
N ILE A 129 16.14 -12.50 -7.79
CA ILE A 129 17.09 -11.48 -7.35
C ILE A 129 18.29 -12.14 -6.67
N ILE A 130 18.08 -13.04 -5.73
CA ILE A 130 19.16 -13.72 -5.00
C ILE A 130 20.04 -14.56 -5.93
N GLU A 131 19.44 -15.25 -6.91
CA GLU A 131 20.18 -16.09 -7.86
C GLU A 131 20.97 -15.27 -8.88
N LYS A 132 20.45 -14.14 -9.35
CA LYS A 132 21.06 -13.35 -10.43
C LYS A 132 21.88 -12.15 -9.97
N VAL A 133 21.68 -11.71 -8.74
CA VAL A 133 22.38 -10.56 -8.13
C VAL A 133 22.94 -10.97 -6.76
N PRO A 134 24.00 -11.80 -6.73
CA PRO A 134 24.52 -12.37 -5.46
C PRO A 134 24.94 -11.30 -4.44
N ASP A 135 25.34 -10.12 -4.88
CA ASP A 135 25.74 -9.00 -4.03
C ASP A 135 24.62 -8.48 -3.14
N LEU A 136 23.37 -8.76 -3.51
CA LEU A 136 22.19 -8.43 -2.71
C LEU A 136 21.81 -9.54 -1.70
N MET A 137 22.54 -10.64 -1.64
CA MET A 137 22.28 -11.72 -0.69
C MET A 137 22.40 -11.20 0.75
N GLY A 138 21.38 -11.47 1.58
CA GLY A 138 21.30 -10.93 2.94
C GLY A 138 20.78 -9.48 3.05
N LEU A 139 20.66 -8.75 1.92
CA LEU A 139 20.12 -7.39 1.85
C LEU A 139 18.70 -7.34 1.25
N VAL A 140 18.19 -8.48 0.79
CA VAL A 140 16.86 -8.62 0.23
C VAL A 140 16.02 -9.54 1.09
N ALA A 141 14.77 -9.17 1.32
CA ALA A 141 13.77 -9.99 1.99
C ALA A 141 12.48 -10.05 1.19
N MET A 142 11.57 -10.96 1.55
CA MET A 142 10.22 -10.99 1.03
C MET A 142 9.19 -10.78 2.14
N HIS A 143 8.04 -10.19 1.79
CA HIS A 143 6.96 -9.94 2.75
C HIS A 143 5.59 -10.17 2.11
N HIS A 144 4.85 -11.15 2.63
CA HIS A 144 3.46 -11.41 2.24
C HIS A 144 2.67 -12.08 3.38
N GLY A 145 1.35 -11.99 3.33
CA GLY A 145 0.47 -12.43 4.42
C GLY A 145 0.50 -13.92 4.78
N SER A 146 1.14 -14.78 3.97
CA SER A 146 1.28 -16.21 4.26
C SER A 146 2.61 -16.58 4.95
N LEU A 147 3.50 -15.61 5.16
CA LEU A 147 4.69 -15.81 5.98
C LEU A 147 4.31 -15.86 7.45
N ASP A 148 5.11 -16.56 8.24
CA ASP A 148 5.01 -16.57 9.69
C ASP A 148 5.03 -15.12 10.25
N LEU A 149 4.28 -14.90 11.32
CA LEU A 149 4.17 -13.56 11.93
C LEU A 149 5.54 -13.04 12.41
N GLN A 150 6.36 -13.91 13.00
CA GLN A 150 7.69 -13.51 13.50
C GLN A 150 8.61 -13.10 12.34
N VAL A 151 8.55 -13.81 11.20
CA VAL A 151 9.32 -13.47 9.99
C VAL A 151 8.87 -12.10 9.45
N ARG A 152 7.57 -11.85 9.39
CA ARG A 152 7.04 -10.56 8.93
C ARG A 152 7.50 -9.40 9.84
N GLN A 153 7.38 -9.57 11.15
CA GLN A 153 7.83 -8.59 12.12
C GLN A 153 9.34 -8.32 12.00
N TRP A 154 10.14 -9.37 11.84
CA TRP A 154 11.56 -9.21 11.60
C TRP A 154 11.88 -8.40 10.34
N VAL A 155 11.16 -8.65 9.22
CA VAL A 155 11.34 -7.88 7.98
C VAL A 155 10.98 -6.41 8.20
N GLU A 156 9.87 -6.13 8.87
CA GLU A 156 9.42 -4.78 9.20
C GLU A 156 10.45 -4.02 10.07
N GLU A 157 10.97 -4.68 11.09
CA GLU A 157 12.04 -4.13 11.94
C GLU A 157 13.33 -3.91 11.17
N ALA A 158 13.69 -4.84 10.27
CA ALA A 158 14.90 -4.73 9.46
C ALA A 158 14.82 -3.59 8.43
N ILE A 159 13.63 -3.33 7.84
CA ILE A 159 13.38 -2.14 7.00
C ILE A 159 13.54 -0.88 7.86
N HIS A 160 12.89 -0.84 9.02
CA HIS A 160 12.95 0.29 9.93
C HIS A 160 14.38 0.63 10.34
N ALA A 161 15.18 -0.39 10.60
CA ALA A 161 16.60 -0.27 10.96
C ALA A 161 17.53 0.05 9.77
N GLY A 162 17.00 0.09 8.53
CA GLY A 162 17.81 0.32 7.32
C GLY A 162 18.77 -0.82 6.99
N LYS A 163 18.46 -2.05 7.42
CA LYS A 163 19.28 -3.23 7.17
C LYS A 163 19.00 -3.92 5.85
N LEU A 164 17.84 -3.64 5.24
CA LEU A 164 17.42 -4.22 3.98
C LEU A 164 17.46 -3.17 2.86
N LYS A 165 18.08 -3.54 1.77
CA LYS A 165 18.16 -2.73 0.55
C LYS A 165 16.92 -2.89 -0.32
N CYS A 166 16.32 -4.08 -0.35
CA CYS A 166 15.10 -4.33 -1.09
C CYS A 166 14.17 -5.29 -0.33
N VAL A 167 12.87 -4.99 -0.35
CA VAL A 167 11.86 -5.94 0.11
C VAL A 167 10.85 -6.18 -0.99
N VAL A 168 10.78 -7.42 -1.44
CA VAL A 168 9.77 -7.87 -2.41
C VAL A 168 8.50 -8.21 -1.65
N CYS A 169 7.41 -7.52 -1.95
CA CYS A 169 6.19 -7.63 -1.13
C CYS A 169 4.89 -7.63 -1.95
N THR A 170 3.83 -8.05 -1.28
CA THR A 170 2.45 -7.87 -1.77
C THR A 170 1.80 -6.67 -1.08
N SER A 171 0.46 -6.59 -1.12
CA SER A 171 -0.33 -5.60 -0.36
C SER A 171 -0.16 -5.67 1.16
N SER A 172 0.62 -6.61 1.67
CA SER A 172 0.92 -6.73 3.11
C SER A 172 1.70 -5.54 3.69
N LEU A 173 2.34 -4.74 2.82
CA LEU A 173 3.02 -3.49 3.18
C LEU A 173 2.34 -2.25 2.60
N ASP A 174 1.13 -2.40 2.03
CA ASP A 174 0.35 -1.25 1.54
C ASP A 174 -0.06 -0.33 2.70
N LEU A 175 -0.45 -0.92 3.85
CA LEU A 175 -1.05 -0.23 5.01
C LEU A 175 -0.58 -0.82 6.35
N GLY A 176 -0.76 -0.03 7.41
CA GLY A 176 -0.67 -0.50 8.80
C GLY A 176 0.73 -0.80 9.32
N VAL A 177 1.78 -0.46 8.58
CA VAL A 177 3.15 -0.68 9.01
C VAL A 177 3.85 0.66 9.16
N ASP A 178 4.34 0.92 10.37
CA ASP A 178 5.12 2.12 10.68
C ASP A 178 6.61 1.79 10.53
N PHE A 179 7.12 1.97 9.32
CA PHE A 179 8.55 1.86 9.07
C PHE A 179 9.09 3.15 8.42
N ARG A 180 10.40 3.32 8.46
CA ARG A 180 11.06 4.44 7.81
C ARG A 180 10.60 4.55 6.36
N PRO A 181 10.38 5.79 5.87
CA PRO A 181 10.15 5.98 4.45
C PRO A 181 11.26 5.32 3.65
N VAL A 182 10.86 4.57 2.64
CA VAL A 182 11.79 4.02 1.68
C VAL A 182 12.14 5.07 0.64
N ASP A 183 13.27 4.92 -0.02
CA ASP A 183 13.71 5.88 -1.04
C ASP A 183 13.02 5.62 -2.37
N MET A 184 12.72 4.35 -2.67
CA MET A 184 12.18 3.93 -3.94
C MET A 184 11.03 2.93 -3.77
N VAL A 185 10.03 3.07 -4.63
CA VAL A 185 8.96 2.08 -4.79
C VAL A 185 8.91 1.60 -6.22
N ILE A 186 9.01 0.31 -6.42
CA ILE A 186 8.89 -0.34 -7.72
C ILE A 186 7.60 -1.16 -7.74
N GLN A 187 6.78 -0.99 -8.77
CA GLN A 187 5.55 -1.76 -8.95
C GLN A 187 5.70 -2.71 -10.13
N VAL A 188 5.61 -4.00 -9.90
CA VAL A 188 5.59 -5.03 -10.94
C VAL A 188 4.16 -5.28 -11.39
N GLY A 189 3.87 -4.92 -12.64
CA GLY A 189 2.51 -4.95 -13.20
C GLY A 189 1.60 -3.86 -12.64
N GLY A 190 0.40 -3.71 -13.19
CA GLY A 190 -0.55 -2.70 -12.75
C GLY A 190 -1.11 -3.00 -11.36
N PRO A 191 -1.16 -2.04 -10.43
CA PRO A 191 -1.85 -2.21 -9.15
C PRO A 191 -3.36 -2.29 -9.37
N LYS A 192 -4.06 -2.92 -8.43
CA LYS A 192 -5.54 -3.00 -8.47
C LYS A 192 -6.16 -1.67 -8.05
N GLY A 193 -6.20 -0.71 -8.96
CA GLY A 193 -6.82 0.60 -8.77
C GLY A 193 -5.85 1.73 -8.42
N VAL A 194 -6.29 2.95 -8.74
CA VAL A 194 -5.50 4.19 -8.59
C VAL A 194 -5.20 4.51 -7.12
N ALA A 195 -6.15 4.27 -6.23
CA ALA A 195 -5.96 4.50 -4.79
C ALA A 195 -4.77 3.69 -4.26
N ARG A 196 -4.70 2.39 -4.62
CA ARG A 196 -3.59 1.53 -4.21
C ARG A 196 -2.26 1.95 -4.82
N PHE A 197 -2.27 2.45 -6.05
CA PHE A 197 -1.06 3.03 -6.65
C PHE A 197 -0.51 4.18 -5.78
N PHE A 198 -1.36 5.13 -5.42
CA PHE A 198 -0.95 6.25 -4.57
C PHE A 198 -0.56 5.84 -3.15
N GLN A 199 -1.20 4.84 -2.57
CA GLN A 199 -0.80 4.28 -1.27
C GLN A 199 0.62 3.71 -1.31
N ARG A 200 0.95 2.95 -2.36
CA ARG A 200 2.29 2.37 -2.57
C ARG A 200 3.33 3.45 -2.84
N ALA A 201 3.05 4.35 -3.79
CA ALA A 201 3.91 5.50 -4.07
C ALA A 201 4.11 6.36 -2.81
N GLY A 202 3.08 6.46 -1.97
CA GLY A 202 3.14 7.15 -0.69
C GLY A 202 4.12 6.56 0.32
N ARG A 203 4.60 5.33 0.15
CA ARG A 203 5.62 4.71 1.00
C ARG A 203 7.01 5.29 0.82
N SER A 204 7.28 5.94 -0.31
CA SER A 204 8.51 6.71 -0.52
C SER A 204 8.31 8.18 -0.14
N GLY A 205 9.41 8.86 0.24
CA GLY A 205 9.43 10.32 0.41
C GLY A 205 8.52 10.87 1.52
N HIS A 206 8.45 10.27 2.68
CA HIS A 206 7.66 10.75 3.82
C HIS A 206 8.17 12.05 4.49
N ARG A 207 9.23 12.66 3.98
CA ARG A 207 9.70 13.94 4.51
C ARG A 207 8.98 15.09 3.80
N PRO A 208 8.54 16.14 4.51
CA PRO A 208 8.03 17.35 3.88
C PRO A 208 9.04 17.89 2.85
N GLY A 209 8.62 18.06 1.60
CA GLY A 209 9.46 18.52 0.50
C GLY A 209 10.29 17.45 -0.22
N ALA A 210 10.19 16.18 0.14
CA ALA A 210 10.80 15.08 -0.62
C ALA A 210 9.91 14.68 -1.81
N THR A 211 10.56 14.33 -2.93
CA THR A 211 9.91 13.71 -4.08
C THR A 211 9.75 12.21 -3.82
N SER A 212 8.62 11.65 -4.21
CA SER A 212 8.35 10.20 -4.14
C SER A 212 8.40 9.60 -5.52
#